data_356cdd8272637861a9321d1e84439c7e
#
_entry.id   356cdd8272637861a9321d1e84439c7e
#
_cell.length_a   1.000
_cell.length_b   1.000
_cell.length_c   1.000
_cell.angle_alpha   90.00
_cell.angle_beta   90.00
_cell.angle_gamma   90.00
#
_symmetry.space_group_name_H-M   'P 1'
#
loop_
_entity.id
_entity.type
_entity.pdbx_description
1 polymer ?
#
loop_
_entity_poly.entity_id
_entity_poly.type
_entity_poly.pdbx_seq_one_letter_code
_entity_poly.pdbx_strand_id
1 'polypeptide(L)'
;MRKKKVKNADDFAIARGSYGPFFLALAYAATTASGATFLGLPALAYQWGTSSLWYIFLYPVGVYIGVIISIRLVSRVGDRFGNRSIPEYLGDRYQSDGIRILVSIMSLILLFYLIGQLVSGLVMFQLMLGLGKTSALVITTLVLLFYVSLGGAHADIISDGIQGGMMVILAIVVILITGLGVGIDNGFVGLMSNLKEQDDLLVHAFNSESTLFSSWWSVIVIIFAHIPLGMLPHLGNKIWALRATSDRERFIWMAAVFALTLSMMGLGGLLSRAYFGDDLLSGVGNPNQALPLLFIEIFPTWLAALIGVGILSAVMSTADGLVISSSQIIANDLYRKTYVARKKINMSDAKIDNNVLKISRVSTVVILISCAFFAQALINKNVALIVWIGIGGMMAAFSGPLIIGALWRGVTRRGAYAGLISGMGTFIILHAQLLDPLWFEYSSGVQNITGWLIKQGPNPFACTFLGEIVSVFTTILVSKFSAKLPREHLDQMF
;
A
#
# COMPACT_ATOMS: atom_id res chain seq x y z
N MET A 1 7.10 2.71 30.19
CA MET A 1 7.68 1.83 29.15
C MET A 1 9.20 1.81 29.29
N ARG A 2 9.82 0.65 29.57
CA ARG A 2 11.29 0.53 29.55
C ARG A 2 11.75 0.79 28.10
N LYS A 3 12.66 1.76 27.87
CA LYS A 3 13.29 1.98 26.56
C LYS A 3 13.87 0.64 26.08
N LYS A 4 13.23 -0.02 25.13
CA LYS A 4 13.82 -1.16 24.42
C LYS A 4 14.93 -0.58 23.56
N LYS A 5 16.18 -0.70 24.03
CA LYS A 5 17.35 -0.31 23.22
C LYS A 5 17.45 -1.28 22.05
N VAL A 6 17.62 -0.75 20.85
CA VAL A 6 18.04 -1.53 19.67
C VAL A 6 19.34 -2.24 20.02
N LYS A 7 19.31 -3.58 20.08
CA LYS A 7 20.45 -4.40 20.51
C LYS A 7 21.31 -4.87 19.34
N ASN A 8 20.69 -5.06 18.18
CA ASN A 8 21.35 -5.60 17.00
C ASN A 8 20.63 -5.14 15.72
N ALA A 9 21.17 -5.52 14.56
CA ALA A 9 20.61 -5.17 13.25
C ALA A 9 19.22 -5.79 13.00
N ASP A 10 18.88 -6.91 13.64
CA ASP A 10 17.57 -7.56 13.55
C ASP A 10 16.49 -6.75 14.30
N ASP A 11 16.81 -6.28 15.51
CA ASP A 11 15.95 -5.37 16.27
C ASP A 11 15.68 -4.06 15.53
N PHE A 12 16.71 -3.54 14.83
CA PHE A 12 16.55 -2.32 14.04
C PHE A 12 15.66 -2.54 12.81
N ALA A 13 15.80 -3.68 12.14
CA ALA A 13 15.11 -3.97 10.88
C ALA A 13 13.66 -4.38 11.05
N ILE A 14 13.32 -5.24 12.04
CA ILE A 14 12.01 -5.91 12.13
C ILE A 14 11.46 -6.07 13.56
N ALA A 15 12.19 -5.69 14.60
CA ALA A 15 11.76 -5.83 16.00
C ALA A 15 11.22 -7.25 16.34
N ARG A 16 11.90 -8.31 15.87
CA ARG A 16 11.45 -9.71 15.89
C ARG A 16 10.88 -10.15 17.25
N GLY A 17 9.67 -10.77 17.22
CA GLY A 17 9.06 -11.40 18.39
C GLY A 17 8.72 -10.44 19.54
N SER A 18 8.57 -9.14 19.28
CA SER A 18 8.52 -8.12 20.34
C SER A 18 7.12 -7.68 20.74
N TYR A 19 6.10 -7.86 19.90
CA TYR A 19 4.78 -7.25 20.09
C TYR A 19 3.66 -8.28 20.16
N GLY A 20 2.66 -8.01 21.02
CA GLY A 20 1.42 -8.79 21.09
C GLY A 20 0.48 -8.50 19.92
N PRO A 21 -0.52 -9.37 19.69
CA PRO A 21 -1.36 -9.32 18.50
C PRO A 21 -2.19 -8.04 18.37
N PHE A 22 -2.75 -7.52 19.45
CA PHE A 22 -3.58 -6.31 19.43
C PHE A 22 -2.79 -5.07 18.97
N PHE A 23 -1.65 -4.83 19.61
CA PHE A 23 -0.85 -3.64 19.30
C PHE A 23 -0.21 -3.71 17.90
N LEU A 24 0.23 -4.93 17.52
CA LEU A 24 0.77 -5.14 16.18
C LEU A 24 -0.33 -5.05 15.11
N ALA A 25 -1.56 -5.47 15.40
CA ALA A 25 -2.70 -5.33 14.50
C ALA A 25 -3.05 -3.85 14.25
N LEU A 26 -3.02 -3.01 15.29
CA LEU A 26 -3.18 -1.56 15.13
C LEU A 26 -2.07 -0.97 14.26
N ALA A 27 -0.82 -1.30 14.55
CA ALA A 27 0.32 -0.82 13.76
C ALA A 27 0.26 -1.27 12.31
N TYR A 28 -0.09 -2.53 12.06
CA TYR A 28 -0.23 -3.09 10.72
C TYR A 28 -1.38 -2.44 9.94
N ALA A 29 -2.55 -2.29 10.57
CA ALA A 29 -3.70 -1.62 9.97
C ALA A 29 -3.41 -0.14 9.68
N ALA A 30 -2.72 0.56 10.58
CA ALA A 30 -2.29 1.95 10.37
C ALA A 30 -1.36 2.10 9.17
N THR A 31 -0.39 1.19 9.00
CA THR A 31 0.51 1.20 7.84
C THR A 31 -0.23 0.88 6.54
N THR A 32 -1.27 0.02 6.60
CA THR A 32 -2.12 -0.30 5.44
C THR A 32 -3.02 0.88 5.07
N ALA A 33 -3.61 1.54 6.08
CA ALA A 33 -4.49 2.68 5.93
C ALA A 33 -3.69 3.99 5.87
N SER A 34 -3.24 4.32 4.69
CA SER A 34 -2.36 5.44 4.37
C SER A 34 -3.10 6.76 4.09
N GLY A 35 -2.37 7.78 3.66
CA GLY A 35 -2.96 8.98 3.08
C GLY A 35 -3.94 8.70 1.94
N ALA A 36 -3.75 7.59 1.19
CA ALA A 36 -4.72 7.15 0.19
C ALA A 36 -6.08 6.76 0.83
N THR A 37 -6.08 6.16 2.01
CA THR A 37 -7.32 5.82 2.73
C THR A 37 -8.00 7.05 3.31
N PHE A 38 -7.24 8.03 3.78
CA PHE A 38 -7.77 9.21 4.48
C PHE A 38 -8.09 10.39 3.58
N LEU A 39 -7.46 10.48 2.42
CA LEU A 39 -7.71 11.54 1.43
C LEU A 39 -8.19 10.98 0.10
N GLY A 40 -7.56 9.92 -0.39
CA GLY A 40 -7.85 9.36 -1.70
C GLY A 40 -9.19 8.62 -1.77
N LEU A 41 -9.56 7.81 -0.76
CA LEU A 41 -10.87 7.15 -0.72
C LEU A 41 -12.02 8.17 -0.59
N PRO A 42 -11.97 9.14 0.36
CA PRO A 42 -12.97 10.21 0.37
C PRO A 42 -13.04 10.98 -0.94
N ALA A 43 -11.93 11.25 -1.60
CA ALA A 43 -11.91 11.88 -2.91
C ALA A 43 -12.63 11.07 -3.99
N LEU A 44 -12.46 9.74 -4.00
CA LEU A 44 -13.19 8.85 -4.91
C LEU A 44 -14.69 8.82 -4.60
N ALA A 45 -15.06 8.81 -3.30
CA ALA A 45 -16.46 8.86 -2.91
C ALA A 45 -17.11 10.21 -3.20
N TYR A 46 -16.37 11.30 -3.05
CA TYR A 46 -16.78 12.63 -3.47
C TYR A 46 -17.06 12.70 -4.97
N GLN A 47 -16.21 12.05 -5.77
CA GLN A 47 -16.31 12.09 -7.24
C GLN A 47 -17.37 11.13 -7.78
N TRP A 48 -17.48 9.90 -7.22
CA TRP A 48 -18.25 8.81 -7.81
C TRP A 48 -19.44 8.33 -6.95
N GLY A 49 -19.71 9.01 -5.84
CA GLY A 49 -20.84 8.70 -4.98
C GLY A 49 -20.78 7.31 -4.35
N THR A 50 -21.98 6.72 -4.17
CA THR A 50 -22.16 5.43 -3.50
C THR A 50 -21.50 4.25 -4.22
N SER A 51 -21.24 4.35 -5.52
CA SER A 51 -20.52 3.30 -6.26
C SER A 51 -19.10 3.07 -5.72
N SER A 52 -18.47 4.06 -5.08
CA SER A 52 -17.17 3.93 -4.43
C SER A 52 -17.19 3.05 -3.17
N LEU A 53 -18.38 2.77 -2.60
CA LEU A 53 -18.52 1.88 -1.44
C LEU A 53 -17.99 0.48 -1.74
N TRP A 54 -18.05 0.02 -2.98
CA TRP A 54 -17.43 -1.23 -3.38
C TRP A 54 -15.94 -1.26 -3.04
N TYR A 55 -15.21 -0.20 -3.31
CA TYR A 55 -13.79 -0.13 -2.97
C TYR A 55 -13.60 -0.13 -1.45
N ILE A 56 -14.34 0.68 -0.72
CA ILE A 56 -14.28 0.81 0.73
C ILE A 56 -14.44 -0.56 1.43
N PHE A 57 -15.42 -1.37 1.00
CA PHE A 57 -15.69 -2.66 1.62
C PHE A 57 -14.77 -3.79 1.12
N LEU A 58 -14.38 -3.78 -0.16
CA LEU A 58 -13.76 -4.94 -0.79
C LEU A 58 -12.24 -4.95 -0.71
N TYR A 59 -11.56 -3.78 -0.66
CA TYR A 59 -10.11 -3.80 -0.60
C TYR A 59 -9.57 -4.45 0.69
N PRO A 60 -10.14 -4.22 1.90
CA PRO A 60 -9.66 -4.91 3.09
C PRO A 60 -9.87 -6.43 3.00
N VAL A 61 -10.97 -6.87 2.40
CA VAL A 61 -11.25 -8.30 2.18
C VAL A 61 -10.13 -8.93 1.35
N GLY A 62 -9.78 -8.33 0.20
CA GLY A 62 -8.67 -8.80 -0.63
C GLY A 62 -7.36 -8.90 0.14
N VAL A 63 -6.97 -7.84 0.85
CA VAL A 63 -5.74 -7.80 1.66
C VAL A 63 -5.66 -8.97 2.62
N TYR A 64 -6.71 -9.21 3.41
CA TYR A 64 -6.68 -10.24 4.46
C TYR A 64 -6.83 -11.66 3.92
N ILE A 65 -7.43 -11.87 2.75
CA ILE A 65 -7.33 -13.15 2.02
C ILE A 65 -5.85 -13.48 1.77
N GLY A 66 -5.07 -12.54 1.24
CA GLY A 66 -3.65 -12.74 0.97
C GLY A 66 -2.81 -12.96 2.22
N VAL A 67 -3.11 -12.21 3.30
CA VAL A 67 -2.44 -12.41 4.60
C VAL A 67 -2.72 -13.81 5.15
N ILE A 68 -3.98 -14.27 5.15
CA ILE A 68 -4.37 -15.61 5.61
C ILE A 68 -3.60 -16.70 4.84
N ILE A 69 -3.52 -16.58 3.51
CA ILE A 69 -2.82 -17.54 2.65
C ILE A 69 -1.32 -17.59 2.98
N SER A 70 -0.69 -16.45 3.19
CA SER A 70 0.77 -16.33 3.13
C SER A 70 1.44 -16.30 4.50
N ILE A 71 0.78 -15.79 5.54
CA ILE A 71 1.40 -15.48 6.84
C ILE A 71 2.09 -16.68 7.49
N ARG A 72 1.50 -17.89 7.36
CA ARG A 72 2.04 -19.09 7.98
C ARG A 72 3.41 -19.44 7.42
N LEU A 73 3.55 -19.41 6.10
CA LEU A 73 4.80 -19.74 5.42
C LEU A 73 5.83 -18.61 5.59
N VAL A 74 5.44 -17.36 5.35
CA VAL A 74 6.32 -16.19 5.48
C VAL A 74 6.91 -16.11 6.89
N SER A 75 6.09 -16.26 7.92
CA SER A 75 6.51 -16.20 9.31
C SER A 75 7.45 -17.36 9.66
N ARG A 76 7.11 -18.62 9.29
CA ARG A 76 7.94 -19.78 9.56
C ARG A 76 9.33 -19.70 8.90
N VAL A 77 9.34 -19.34 7.61
CA VAL A 77 10.59 -19.22 6.84
C VAL A 77 11.44 -18.08 7.39
N GLY A 78 10.82 -16.92 7.67
CA GLY A 78 11.51 -15.78 8.23
C GLY A 78 12.14 -16.04 9.60
N ASP A 79 11.45 -16.77 10.48
CA ASP A 79 11.98 -17.15 11.80
C ASP A 79 13.12 -18.16 11.67
N ARG A 80 13.01 -19.12 10.73
CA ARG A 80 14.01 -20.15 10.54
C ARG A 80 15.29 -19.64 9.86
N PHE A 81 15.17 -18.82 8.82
CA PHE A 81 16.31 -18.34 8.03
C PHE A 81 16.79 -16.95 8.49
N GLY A 82 16.12 -16.33 9.46
CA GLY A 82 16.48 -15.01 9.96
C GLY A 82 16.21 -13.89 8.95
N ASN A 83 15.19 -14.02 8.09
CA ASN A 83 14.88 -13.01 7.09
C ASN A 83 14.51 -11.68 7.74
N ARG A 84 14.94 -10.61 7.10
CA ARG A 84 14.69 -9.21 7.51
C ARG A 84 13.86 -8.44 6.48
N SER A 85 13.62 -9.04 5.31
CA SER A 85 12.85 -8.45 4.23
C SER A 85 12.09 -9.50 3.42
N ILE A 86 11.01 -9.09 2.75
CA ILE A 86 10.29 -9.96 1.80
C ILE A 86 11.17 -10.37 0.61
N PRO A 87 12.07 -9.52 0.05
CA PRO A 87 13.06 -9.98 -0.91
C PRO A 87 13.93 -11.14 -0.41
N GLU A 88 14.42 -11.09 0.85
CA GLU A 88 15.17 -12.19 1.46
C GLU A 88 14.33 -13.47 1.56
N TYR A 89 13.09 -13.34 2.05
CA TYR A 89 12.16 -14.46 2.13
C TYR A 89 11.97 -15.16 0.77
N LEU A 90 11.74 -14.40 -0.31
CA LEU A 90 11.58 -14.97 -1.64
C LEU A 90 12.90 -15.57 -2.17
N GLY A 91 14.02 -14.93 -1.85
CA GLY A 91 15.36 -15.47 -2.16
C GLY A 91 15.59 -16.83 -1.53
N ASP A 92 15.31 -16.98 -0.24
CA ASP A 92 15.46 -18.23 0.50
C ASP A 92 14.41 -19.27 0.08
N ARG A 93 13.14 -18.85 -0.10
CA ARG A 93 12.06 -19.73 -0.58
C ARG A 93 12.42 -20.45 -1.88
N TYR A 94 13.13 -19.77 -2.79
CA TYR A 94 13.50 -20.30 -4.10
C TYR A 94 14.98 -20.63 -4.23
N GLN A 95 15.76 -20.58 -3.15
CA GLN A 95 17.21 -20.76 -3.15
C GLN A 95 17.90 -19.93 -4.26
N SER A 96 17.58 -18.64 -4.34
CA SER A 96 18.06 -17.82 -5.44
C SER A 96 18.36 -16.37 -5.01
N ASP A 97 19.64 -16.06 -4.96
CA ASP A 97 20.11 -14.67 -4.82
C ASP A 97 19.59 -13.75 -5.92
N GLY A 98 19.44 -14.29 -7.15
CA GLY A 98 18.92 -13.53 -8.26
C GLY A 98 17.46 -13.10 -8.06
N ILE A 99 16.60 -13.98 -7.47
CA ILE A 99 15.22 -13.61 -7.10
C ILE A 99 15.24 -12.54 -6.02
N ARG A 100 16.05 -12.67 -4.98
CA ARG A 100 16.21 -11.65 -3.95
C ARG A 100 16.58 -10.29 -4.55
N ILE A 101 17.58 -10.25 -5.44
CA ILE A 101 18.03 -9.03 -6.11
C ILE A 101 16.93 -8.45 -7.01
N LEU A 102 16.28 -9.29 -7.82
CA LEU A 102 15.19 -8.85 -8.69
C LEU A 102 14.05 -8.22 -7.89
N VAL A 103 13.60 -8.91 -6.84
CA VAL A 103 12.52 -8.39 -5.97
C VAL A 103 12.96 -7.12 -5.24
N SER A 104 14.22 -7.03 -4.80
CA SER A 104 14.78 -5.82 -4.21
C SER A 104 14.70 -4.62 -5.16
N ILE A 105 15.07 -4.80 -6.42
CA ILE A 105 15.00 -3.75 -7.44
C ILE A 105 13.54 -3.39 -7.75
N MET A 106 12.69 -4.41 -7.96
CA MET A 106 11.26 -4.20 -8.22
C MET A 106 10.57 -3.45 -7.07
N SER A 107 10.97 -3.71 -5.82
CA SER A 107 10.40 -3.04 -4.64
C SER A 107 10.66 -1.54 -4.59
N LEU A 108 11.64 -1.02 -5.35
CA LEU A 108 11.86 0.43 -5.45
C LEU A 108 10.71 1.16 -6.15
N ILE A 109 9.84 0.48 -6.90
CA ILE A 109 8.64 1.09 -7.47
C ILE A 109 7.67 1.59 -6.36
N LEU A 110 7.78 1.06 -5.14
CA LEU A 110 7.02 1.54 -3.98
C LEU A 110 7.34 3.01 -3.61
N LEU A 111 8.38 3.60 -4.20
CA LEU A 111 8.64 5.03 -4.07
C LEU A 111 7.47 5.88 -4.62
N PHE A 112 6.71 5.40 -5.61
CA PHE A 112 5.46 6.07 -6.01
C PHE A 112 4.41 6.08 -4.89
N TYR A 113 4.36 5.04 -4.07
CA TYR A 113 3.52 5.04 -2.88
C TYR A 113 3.96 6.15 -1.90
N LEU A 114 5.28 6.30 -1.69
CA LEU A 114 5.82 7.37 -0.86
C LEU A 114 5.51 8.76 -1.42
N ILE A 115 5.54 8.93 -2.75
CA ILE A 115 5.12 10.19 -3.41
C ILE A 115 3.67 10.52 -3.05
N GLY A 116 2.77 9.54 -3.07
CA GLY A 116 1.38 9.71 -2.63
C GLY A 116 1.28 10.19 -1.17
N GLN A 117 2.14 9.71 -0.26
CA GLN A 117 2.19 10.19 1.13
C GLN A 117 2.68 11.65 1.20
N LEU A 118 3.68 12.03 0.41
CA LEU A 118 4.16 13.41 0.35
C LEU A 118 3.09 14.37 -0.18
N VAL A 119 2.32 13.96 -1.21
CA VAL A 119 1.18 14.73 -1.71
C VAL A 119 0.10 14.84 -0.64
N SER A 120 -0.19 13.78 0.11
CA SER A 120 -1.16 13.81 1.21
C SER A 120 -0.75 14.79 2.31
N GLY A 121 0.50 14.74 2.74
CA GLY A 121 1.02 15.65 3.75
C GLY A 121 1.01 17.12 3.26
N LEU A 122 1.36 17.33 1.98
CA LEU A 122 1.27 18.65 1.35
C LEU A 122 -0.16 19.21 1.41
N VAL A 123 -1.17 18.42 1.01
CA VAL A 123 -2.58 18.83 1.07
C VAL A 123 -2.97 19.22 2.49
N MET A 124 -2.57 18.43 3.48
CA MET A 124 -2.87 18.70 4.88
C MET A 124 -2.21 20.00 5.38
N PHE A 125 -0.92 20.21 5.12
CA PHE A 125 -0.21 21.43 5.56
C PHE A 125 -0.68 22.68 4.80
N GLN A 126 -1.12 22.54 3.54
CA GLN A 126 -1.77 23.65 2.83
C GLN A 126 -3.06 24.09 3.53
N LEU A 127 -3.94 23.15 3.85
CA LEU A 127 -5.24 23.45 4.44
C LEU A 127 -5.11 23.91 5.90
N MET A 128 -4.29 23.25 6.70
CA MET A 128 -4.21 23.54 8.14
C MET A 128 -3.40 24.80 8.47
N LEU A 129 -2.40 25.12 7.67
CA LEU A 129 -1.50 26.25 7.93
C LEU A 129 -1.59 27.36 6.88
N GLY A 130 -2.47 27.24 5.88
CA GLY A 130 -2.60 28.23 4.82
C GLY A 130 -1.35 28.39 3.95
N LEU A 131 -0.51 27.35 3.83
CA LEU A 131 0.77 27.43 3.15
C LEU A 131 0.63 27.28 1.63
N GLY A 132 1.52 27.91 0.89
CA GLY A 132 1.69 27.63 -0.54
C GLY A 132 2.19 26.18 -0.79
N LYS A 133 1.91 25.64 -1.99
CA LYS A 133 2.23 24.25 -2.37
C LYS A 133 3.68 23.86 -2.09
N THR A 134 4.65 24.69 -2.48
CA THR A 134 6.08 24.41 -2.28
C THR A 134 6.45 24.39 -0.80
N SER A 135 6.00 25.36 -0.02
CA SER A 135 6.28 25.42 1.43
C SER A 135 5.67 24.24 2.17
N ALA A 136 4.43 23.84 1.83
CA ALA A 136 3.75 22.70 2.40
C ALA A 136 4.51 21.39 2.08
N LEU A 137 5.00 21.22 0.84
CA LEU A 137 5.79 20.04 0.45
C LEU A 137 7.15 19.98 1.18
N VAL A 138 7.83 21.14 1.30
CA VAL A 138 9.09 21.23 2.04
C VAL A 138 8.90 20.85 3.50
N ILE A 139 7.87 21.40 4.16
CA ILE A 139 7.55 21.07 5.56
C ILE A 139 7.20 19.59 5.69
N THR A 140 6.36 19.03 4.82
CA THR A 140 6.05 17.59 4.82
C THR A 140 7.31 16.74 4.74
N THR A 141 8.21 17.09 3.80
CA THR A 141 9.47 16.36 3.59
C THR A 141 10.39 16.46 4.80
N LEU A 142 10.52 17.65 5.40
CA LEU A 142 11.35 17.86 6.59
C LEU A 142 10.80 17.13 7.83
N VAL A 143 9.48 17.14 8.04
CA VAL A 143 8.82 16.41 9.12
C VAL A 143 9.09 14.92 8.99
N LEU A 144 8.86 14.36 7.79
CA LEU A 144 9.13 12.94 7.53
C LEU A 144 10.62 12.61 7.69
N LEU A 145 11.52 13.45 7.18
CA LEU A 145 12.95 13.22 7.30
C LEU A 145 13.40 13.20 8.77
N PHE A 146 12.92 14.14 9.57
CA PHE A 146 13.23 14.20 11.00
C PHE A 146 12.67 12.98 11.73
N TYR A 147 11.41 12.66 11.49
CA TYR A 147 10.70 11.57 12.15
C TYR A 147 11.31 10.19 11.84
N VAL A 148 11.56 9.89 10.55
CA VAL A 148 12.12 8.61 10.12
C VAL A 148 13.60 8.45 10.55
N SER A 149 14.37 9.54 10.59
CA SER A 149 15.80 9.48 10.95
C SER A 149 16.06 9.05 12.40
N LEU A 150 15.10 9.27 13.29
CA LEU A 150 15.19 8.92 14.71
C LEU A 150 14.71 7.50 15.02
N GLY A 151 14.08 6.83 14.03
CA GLY A 151 13.37 5.57 14.21
C GLY A 151 14.20 4.33 13.91
N GLY A 152 13.51 3.26 13.80
CA GLY A 152 13.85 1.88 13.47
C GLY A 152 12.56 1.09 13.66
N ALA A 153 12.54 -0.21 13.37
CA ALA A 153 11.30 -0.99 13.43
C ALA A 153 10.55 -0.92 14.78
N HIS A 154 11.27 -0.76 15.89
CA HIS A 154 10.62 -0.56 17.20
C HIS A 154 9.90 0.77 17.31
N ALA A 155 10.51 1.86 16.84
CA ALA A 155 9.87 3.18 16.89
C ALA A 155 8.70 3.22 15.92
N ASP A 156 8.87 2.70 14.70
CA ASP A 156 7.84 2.55 13.68
C ASP A 156 6.61 1.80 14.24
N ILE A 157 6.77 0.61 14.80
CA ILE A 157 5.63 -0.16 15.35
C ILE A 157 4.98 0.53 16.54
N ILE A 158 5.76 1.21 17.40
CA ILE A 158 5.19 1.90 18.57
C ILE A 158 4.40 3.13 18.14
N SER A 159 4.95 3.95 17.24
CA SER A 159 4.24 5.12 16.71
C SER A 159 3.00 4.71 15.94
N ASP A 160 3.12 3.72 15.05
CA ASP A 160 2.00 3.22 14.26
C ASP A 160 0.88 2.62 15.11
N GLY A 161 1.23 1.92 16.20
CA GLY A 161 0.22 1.38 17.12
C GLY A 161 -0.58 2.48 17.81
N ILE A 162 0.06 3.58 18.22
CA ILE A 162 -0.59 4.75 18.81
C ILE A 162 -1.40 5.50 17.76
N GLN A 163 -0.79 5.78 16.61
CA GLN A 163 -1.42 6.45 15.48
C GLN A 163 -2.62 5.65 14.96
N GLY A 164 -2.50 4.32 14.88
CA GLY A 164 -3.59 3.43 14.51
C GLY A 164 -4.80 3.54 15.45
N GLY A 165 -4.56 3.65 16.74
CA GLY A 165 -5.63 3.92 17.73
C GLY A 165 -6.35 5.25 17.46
N MET A 166 -5.60 6.32 17.21
CA MET A 166 -6.17 7.63 16.84
C MET A 166 -6.95 7.56 15.53
N MET A 167 -6.42 6.89 14.53
CA MET A 167 -7.04 6.70 13.22
C MET A 167 -8.36 5.93 13.32
N VAL A 168 -8.43 4.88 14.15
CA VAL A 168 -9.67 4.11 14.40
C VAL A 168 -10.75 4.99 15.04
N ILE A 169 -10.38 5.82 16.03
CA ILE A 169 -11.31 6.77 16.64
C ILE A 169 -11.84 7.74 15.57
N LEU A 170 -10.97 8.28 14.74
CA LEU A 170 -11.38 9.19 13.66
C LEU A 170 -12.30 8.51 12.65
N ALA A 171 -12.03 7.26 12.27
CA ALA A 171 -12.90 6.52 11.37
C ALA A 171 -14.30 6.30 11.98
N ILE A 172 -14.38 6.01 13.28
CA ILE A 172 -15.67 5.91 13.98
C ILE A 172 -16.41 7.27 13.94
N VAL A 173 -15.71 8.38 14.15
CA VAL A 173 -16.30 9.72 14.03
C VAL A 173 -16.87 9.92 12.62
N VAL A 174 -16.12 9.58 11.57
CA VAL A 174 -16.60 9.72 10.17
C VAL A 174 -17.82 8.85 9.90
N ILE A 175 -17.84 7.61 10.39
CA ILE A 175 -19.01 6.72 10.28
C ILE A 175 -20.24 7.39 10.92
N LEU A 176 -20.08 7.93 12.13
CA LEU A 176 -21.17 8.56 12.87
C LEU A 176 -21.68 9.84 12.19
N ILE A 177 -20.80 10.77 11.82
CA ILE A 177 -21.22 12.02 11.17
C ILE A 177 -21.85 11.78 9.81
N THR A 178 -21.38 10.82 9.03
CA THR A 178 -21.98 10.47 7.73
C THR A 178 -23.31 9.77 7.93
N GLY A 179 -23.38 8.79 8.86
CA GLY A 179 -24.62 8.07 9.17
C GLY A 179 -25.73 8.97 9.74
N LEU A 180 -25.36 10.04 10.45
CA LEU A 180 -26.29 11.04 10.94
C LEU A 180 -26.57 12.16 9.93
N GLY A 181 -25.76 12.28 8.87
CA GLY A 181 -25.85 13.40 7.90
C GLY A 181 -25.58 14.75 8.53
N VAL A 182 -24.56 14.84 9.40
CA VAL A 182 -24.24 16.06 10.16
C VAL A 182 -23.96 17.22 9.19
N GLY A 183 -24.61 18.36 9.43
CA GLY A 183 -24.51 19.57 8.60
C GLY A 183 -25.40 19.56 7.36
N ILE A 184 -26.26 18.53 7.20
CA ILE A 184 -27.23 18.43 6.10
C ILE A 184 -28.65 18.43 6.67
N ASP A 185 -29.55 19.22 6.08
CA ASP A 185 -30.96 19.23 6.42
C ASP A 185 -31.57 17.82 6.19
N ASN A 186 -32.41 17.38 7.12
CA ASN A 186 -32.99 16.03 7.17
C ASN A 186 -31.97 14.87 7.32
N GLY A 187 -30.73 15.19 7.76
CA GLY A 187 -29.72 14.18 8.11
C GLY A 187 -29.34 13.26 6.95
N PHE A 188 -29.26 11.95 7.21
CA PHE A 188 -28.86 10.96 6.18
C PHE A 188 -29.82 10.92 4.96
N VAL A 189 -31.12 11.12 5.19
CA VAL A 189 -32.11 11.17 4.07
C VAL A 189 -31.82 12.38 3.19
N GLY A 190 -31.58 13.54 3.79
CA GLY A 190 -31.18 14.75 3.07
C GLY A 190 -29.85 14.59 2.33
N LEU A 191 -28.86 13.91 2.95
CA LEU A 191 -27.60 13.58 2.29
C LEU A 191 -27.84 12.82 0.97
N MET A 192 -28.65 11.77 1.02
CA MET A 192 -28.95 10.96 -0.17
C MET A 192 -29.77 11.73 -1.22
N SER A 193 -30.69 12.60 -0.77
CA SER A 193 -31.44 13.47 -1.67
C SER A 193 -30.55 14.50 -2.36
N ASN A 194 -29.65 15.16 -1.62
CA ASN A 194 -28.72 16.14 -2.17
C ASN A 194 -27.77 15.51 -3.21
N LEU A 195 -27.28 14.28 -2.94
CA LEU A 195 -26.47 13.56 -3.93
C LEU A 195 -27.27 13.28 -5.20
N LYS A 196 -28.52 12.80 -5.06
CA LYS A 196 -29.38 12.47 -6.18
C LYS A 196 -29.77 13.69 -7.00
N GLU A 197 -30.01 14.83 -6.37
CA GLU A 197 -30.35 16.09 -7.04
C GLU A 197 -29.16 16.66 -7.82
N GLN A 198 -27.93 16.43 -7.36
CA GLN A 198 -26.72 16.84 -8.09
C GLN A 198 -26.48 15.96 -9.33
N ASP A 199 -26.56 14.64 -9.16
CA ASP A 199 -26.42 13.64 -10.23
C ASP A 199 -27.00 12.32 -9.74
N ASP A 200 -27.98 11.75 -10.47
CA ASP A 200 -28.63 10.47 -10.14
C ASP A 200 -27.63 9.32 -10.05
N LEU A 201 -26.52 9.36 -10.82
CA LEU A 201 -25.47 8.34 -10.77
C LEU A 201 -24.71 8.28 -9.44
N LEU A 202 -24.73 9.36 -8.64
CA LEU A 202 -24.07 9.41 -7.32
C LEU A 202 -24.73 8.51 -6.28
N VAL A 203 -25.96 8.08 -6.48
CA VAL A 203 -26.70 7.20 -5.56
C VAL A 203 -26.86 5.79 -6.08
N HIS A 204 -26.31 5.48 -7.26
CA HIS A 204 -26.35 4.15 -7.85
C HIS A 204 -25.23 3.23 -7.35
N ALA A 205 -25.49 1.92 -7.35
CA ALA A 205 -24.49 0.91 -7.01
C ALA A 205 -23.33 0.87 -8.02
N PHE A 206 -23.59 1.23 -9.27
CA PHE A 206 -22.57 1.39 -10.31
C PHE A 206 -22.70 2.78 -10.92
N ASN A 207 -21.55 3.40 -11.24
CA ASN A 207 -21.48 4.66 -11.94
C ASN A 207 -20.87 4.41 -13.33
N SER A 208 -21.69 4.55 -14.38
CA SER A 208 -21.30 4.22 -15.77
C SER A 208 -20.19 5.13 -16.30
N GLU A 209 -20.00 6.31 -15.74
CA GLU A 209 -18.95 7.24 -16.13
C GLU A 209 -17.61 6.93 -15.45
N SER A 210 -17.64 6.13 -14.36
CA SER A 210 -16.44 5.75 -13.64
C SER A 210 -15.75 4.56 -14.30
N THR A 211 -14.47 4.66 -14.61
CA THR A 211 -13.65 3.52 -15.03
C THR A 211 -13.43 2.49 -13.92
N LEU A 212 -13.63 2.90 -12.65
CA LEU A 212 -13.35 2.09 -11.47
C LEU A 212 -14.57 1.35 -10.93
N PHE A 213 -15.81 1.86 -11.20
CA PHE A 213 -17.03 1.40 -10.54
C PHE A 213 -18.22 1.21 -11.50
N SER A 214 -17.96 1.01 -12.79
CA SER A 214 -19.02 0.96 -13.82
C SER A 214 -19.73 -0.39 -13.95
N SER A 215 -19.16 -1.46 -13.41
CA SER A 215 -19.65 -2.82 -13.67
C SER A 215 -19.19 -3.84 -12.63
N TRP A 216 -19.78 -5.03 -12.63
CA TRP A 216 -19.30 -6.15 -11.82
C TRP A 216 -17.84 -6.50 -12.09
N TRP A 217 -17.35 -6.37 -13.31
CA TRP A 217 -15.93 -6.55 -13.61
C TRP A 217 -15.05 -5.59 -12.81
N SER A 218 -15.35 -4.29 -12.87
CA SER A 218 -14.57 -3.27 -12.17
C SER A 218 -14.60 -3.42 -10.64
N VAL A 219 -15.67 -4.00 -10.10
CA VAL A 219 -15.82 -4.29 -8.67
C VAL A 219 -15.07 -5.56 -8.24
N ILE A 220 -15.23 -6.65 -9.00
CA ILE A 220 -14.58 -7.93 -8.67
C ILE A 220 -13.06 -7.82 -8.72
N VAL A 221 -12.51 -7.10 -9.67
CA VAL A 221 -11.05 -6.90 -9.78
C VAL A 221 -10.47 -6.20 -8.54
N ILE A 222 -11.25 -5.41 -7.80
CA ILE A 222 -10.80 -4.77 -6.56
C ILE A 222 -10.36 -5.82 -5.54
N ILE A 223 -11.16 -6.87 -5.31
CA ILE A 223 -10.82 -7.91 -4.32
C ILE A 223 -9.50 -8.59 -4.71
N PHE A 224 -9.43 -9.07 -5.95
CA PHE A 224 -8.28 -9.85 -6.41
C PHE A 224 -7.00 -9.03 -6.43
N ALA A 225 -7.06 -7.82 -7.00
CA ALA A 225 -5.92 -6.93 -7.07
C ALA A 225 -5.30 -6.57 -5.69
N HIS A 226 -6.04 -6.74 -4.59
CA HIS A 226 -5.52 -6.46 -3.25
C HIS A 226 -4.96 -7.69 -2.52
N ILE A 227 -5.07 -8.90 -3.08
CA ILE A 227 -4.63 -10.11 -2.38
C ILE A 227 -3.15 -10.04 -1.96
N PRO A 228 -2.18 -9.63 -2.78
CA PRO A 228 -0.79 -9.58 -2.34
C PRO A 228 -0.43 -8.36 -1.47
N LEU A 229 -1.32 -7.36 -1.33
CA LEU A 229 -1.00 -6.07 -0.68
C LEU A 229 -0.40 -6.24 0.72
N GLY A 230 -1.02 -7.09 1.55
CA GLY A 230 -0.57 -7.30 2.93
C GLY A 230 0.83 -7.92 3.06
N MET A 231 1.41 -8.41 1.96
CA MET A 231 2.74 -9.01 1.92
C MET A 231 3.78 -8.15 1.20
N LEU A 232 3.41 -6.93 0.80
CA LEU A 232 4.40 -5.99 0.27
C LEU A 232 5.48 -5.67 1.33
N PRO A 233 6.72 -5.35 0.95
CA PRO A 233 7.85 -5.26 1.87
C PRO A 233 7.61 -4.42 3.13
N HIS A 234 6.97 -3.26 3.03
CA HIS A 234 6.70 -2.37 4.16
C HIS A 234 5.66 -2.93 5.16
N LEU A 235 4.79 -3.83 4.71
CA LEU A 235 3.78 -4.51 5.53
C LEU A 235 4.27 -5.90 5.98
N GLY A 236 4.72 -6.71 5.02
CA GLY A 236 5.14 -8.09 5.28
C GLY A 236 6.25 -8.20 6.32
N ASN A 237 7.18 -7.23 6.36
CA ASN A 237 8.25 -7.19 7.35
C ASN A 237 7.72 -7.08 8.80
N LYS A 238 6.56 -6.44 9.04
CA LYS A 238 5.98 -6.30 10.38
C LYS A 238 5.47 -7.62 10.97
N ILE A 239 5.19 -8.62 10.13
CA ILE A 239 4.68 -9.93 10.59
C ILE A 239 5.68 -10.63 11.52
N TRP A 240 6.98 -10.47 11.30
CA TRP A 240 8.02 -11.08 12.14
C TRP A 240 8.15 -10.43 13.52
N ALA A 241 7.53 -9.28 13.75
CA ALA A 241 7.46 -8.64 15.06
C ALA A 241 6.45 -9.31 16.02
N LEU A 242 5.57 -10.19 15.51
CA LEU A 242 4.59 -10.91 16.33
C LEU A 242 5.29 -11.83 17.35
N ARG A 243 4.90 -11.71 18.63
CA ARG A 243 5.58 -12.37 19.75
C ARG A 243 5.50 -13.88 19.71
N ALA A 244 4.34 -14.42 19.37
CA ALA A 244 4.11 -15.85 19.34
C ALA A 244 3.36 -16.29 18.09
N THR A 245 3.69 -17.47 17.59
CA THR A 245 3.01 -18.07 16.43
C THR A 245 1.54 -18.39 16.71
N SER A 246 1.19 -18.68 17.97
CA SER A 246 -0.19 -18.88 18.42
C SER A 246 -1.07 -17.63 18.34
N ASP A 247 -0.46 -16.45 18.27
CA ASP A 247 -1.20 -15.18 18.21
C ASP A 247 -1.59 -14.80 16.77
N ARG A 248 -1.22 -15.58 15.74
CA ARG A 248 -1.46 -15.23 14.32
C ARG A 248 -2.93 -15.04 14.00
N GLU A 249 -3.79 -15.94 14.43
CA GLU A 249 -5.23 -15.82 14.16
C GLU A 249 -5.82 -14.58 14.80
N ARG A 250 -5.47 -14.31 16.06
CA ARG A 250 -5.91 -13.08 16.76
C ARG A 250 -5.41 -11.83 16.06
N PHE A 251 -4.15 -11.83 15.62
CA PHE A 251 -3.57 -10.73 14.85
C PHE A 251 -4.35 -10.48 13.55
N ILE A 252 -4.61 -11.53 12.75
CA ILE A 252 -5.32 -11.42 11.47
C ILE A 252 -6.71 -10.81 11.66
N TRP A 253 -7.50 -11.37 12.58
CA TRP A 253 -8.87 -10.89 12.81
C TRP A 253 -8.92 -9.46 13.32
N MET A 254 -8.07 -9.12 14.29
CA MET A 254 -8.00 -7.75 14.80
C MET A 254 -7.57 -6.77 13.72
N ALA A 255 -6.54 -7.11 12.94
CA ALA A 255 -6.07 -6.27 11.87
C ALA A 255 -7.10 -6.12 10.74
N ALA A 256 -7.87 -7.18 10.41
CA ALA A 256 -8.95 -7.11 9.44
C ALA A 256 -10.09 -6.18 9.90
N VAL A 257 -10.50 -6.28 11.16
CA VAL A 257 -11.53 -5.40 11.74
C VAL A 257 -11.05 -3.95 11.74
N PHE A 258 -9.81 -3.69 12.17
CA PHE A 258 -9.26 -2.33 12.14
C PHE A 258 -9.16 -1.79 10.71
N ALA A 259 -8.67 -2.57 9.76
CA ALA A 259 -8.58 -2.14 8.36
C ALA A 259 -9.95 -1.84 7.75
N LEU A 260 -10.97 -2.67 8.02
CA LEU A 260 -12.34 -2.40 7.59
C LEU A 260 -12.89 -1.12 8.23
N THR A 261 -12.64 -0.90 9.53
CA THR A 261 -13.05 0.34 10.20
C THR A 261 -12.35 1.54 9.56
N LEU A 262 -11.05 1.45 9.31
CA LEU A 262 -10.27 2.53 8.71
C LEU A 262 -10.69 2.84 7.26
N SER A 263 -11.09 1.82 6.49
CA SER A 263 -11.58 2.04 5.12
C SER A 263 -12.87 2.86 5.07
N MET A 264 -13.69 2.82 6.14
CA MET A 264 -14.91 3.62 6.25
C MET A 264 -14.65 5.15 6.22
N MET A 265 -13.41 5.59 6.32
CA MET A 265 -13.05 7.00 6.07
C MET A 265 -13.58 7.50 4.72
N GLY A 266 -13.70 6.62 3.72
CA GLY A 266 -14.30 6.96 2.43
C GLY A 266 -15.72 7.46 2.51
N LEU A 267 -16.51 7.06 3.53
CA LEU A 267 -17.88 7.56 3.73
C LEU A 267 -17.93 9.09 3.88
N GLY A 268 -16.89 9.67 4.49
CA GLY A 268 -16.79 11.13 4.61
C GLY A 268 -16.77 11.85 3.27
N GLY A 269 -16.37 11.19 2.20
CA GLY A 269 -16.45 11.76 0.83
C GLY A 269 -17.88 11.94 0.34
N LEU A 270 -18.81 11.03 0.71
CA LEU A 270 -20.24 11.18 0.39
C LEU A 270 -20.84 12.40 1.12
N LEU A 271 -20.53 12.55 2.41
CA LEU A 271 -20.99 13.69 3.19
C LEU A 271 -20.39 15.00 2.64
N SER A 272 -19.09 14.97 2.28
CA SER A 272 -18.43 16.14 1.66
C SER A 272 -19.09 16.52 0.32
N ARG A 273 -19.45 15.52 -0.51
CA ARG A 273 -20.12 15.78 -1.80
C ARG A 273 -21.49 16.41 -1.60
N ALA A 274 -22.29 15.88 -0.66
CA ALA A 274 -23.59 16.45 -0.33
C ALA A 274 -23.48 17.89 0.22
N TYR A 275 -22.37 18.21 0.90
CA TYR A 275 -22.13 19.52 1.51
C TYR A 275 -21.59 20.55 0.52
N PHE A 276 -20.55 20.20 -0.28
CA PHE A 276 -19.83 21.13 -1.16
C PHE A 276 -20.29 21.09 -2.63
N GLY A 277 -21.20 20.18 -3.01
CA GLY A 277 -21.59 20.05 -4.42
C GLY A 277 -20.40 19.70 -5.32
N ASP A 278 -20.26 20.44 -6.44
CA ASP A 278 -19.22 20.24 -7.45
C ASP A 278 -17.95 21.09 -7.24
N ASP A 279 -17.88 21.89 -6.18
CA ASP A 279 -16.83 22.90 -5.99
C ASP A 279 -15.42 22.34 -6.07
N LEU A 280 -15.22 21.10 -5.57
CA LEU A 280 -13.89 20.47 -5.58
C LEU A 280 -13.58 19.68 -6.86
N LEU A 281 -14.53 19.60 -7.81
CA LEU A 281 -14.33 18.96 -9.12
C LEU A 281 -14.00 19.97 -10.22
N SER A 282 -14.22 21.25 -9.98
CA SER A 282 -14.10 22.34 -10.96
C SER A 282 -13.01 23.34 -10.59
N GLY A 283 -12.47 24.04 -11.58
CA GLY A 283 -11.55 25.16 -11.40
C GLY A 283 -10.25 24.77 -10.68
N VAL A 284 -10.00 25.40 -9.52
CA VAL A 284 -8.84 25.15 -8.65
C VAL A 284 -9.12 24.08 -7.59
N GLY A 285 -10.29 23.47 -7.61
CA GLY A 285 -10.72 22.45 -6.67
C GLY A 285 -9.81 21.21 -6.69
N ASN A 286 -9.75 20.51 -5.55
CA ASN A 286 -9.00 19.27 -5.44
C ASN A 286 -9.80 18.27 -4.56
N PRO A 287 -10.34 17.19 -5.13
CA PRO A 287 -11.12 16.21 -4.39
C PRO A 287 -10.38 15.60 -3.18
N ASN A 288 -9.05 15.56 -3.18
CA ASN A 288 -8.27 15.10 -2.02
C ASN A 288 -8.48 16.02 -0.78
N GLN A 289 -9.00 17.21 -0.95
CA GLN A 289 -9.32 18.14 0.12
C GLN A 289 -10.73 17.94 0.72
N ALA A 290 -11.56 17.10 0.11
CA ALA A 290 -12.97 16.93 0.48
C ALA A 290 -13.17 16.68 1.98
N LEU A 291 -12.53 15.66 2.52
CA LEU A 291 -12.69 15.29 3.93
C LEU A 291 -12.04 16.29 4.90
N PRO A 292 -10.80 16.79 4.68
CA PRO A 292 -10.24 17.82 5.54
C PRO A 292 -11.04 19.11 5.57
N LEU A 293 -11.54 19.58 4.42
CA LEU A 293 -12.38 20.77 4.35
C LEU A 293 -13.70 20.59 5.09
N LEU A 294 -14.34 19.41 4.93
CA LEU A 294 -15.55 19.10 5.67
C LEU A 294 -15.34 19.24 7.18
N PHE A 295 -14.23 18.76 7.71
CA PHE A 295 -13.93 18.88 9.13
C PHE A 295 -13.70 20.31 9.58
N ILE A 296 -13.10 21.15 8.73
CA ILE A 296 -12.89 22.57 9.01
C ILE A 296 -14.25 23.30 9.09
N GLU A 297 -15.21 22.92 8.26
CA GLU A 297 -16.53 23.56 8.21
C GLU A 297 -17.46 23.10 9.34
N ILE A 298 -17.50 21.79 9.66
CA ILE A 298 -18.48 21.25 10.62
C ILE A 298 -18.00 21.25 12.08
N PHE A 299 -16.69 21.36 12.32
CA PHE A 299 -16.15 21.31 13.67
C PHE A 299 -15.49 22.63 14.11
N PRO A 300 -15.49 22.93 15.42
CA PRO A 300 -14.71 24.06 15.94
C PRO A 300 -13.21 23.85 15.64
N THR A 301 -12.49 24.97 15.44
CA THR A 301 -11.10 24.99 14.96
C THR A 301 -10.16 24.05 15.73
N TRP A 302 -10.28 23.98 17.06
CA TRP A 302 -9.42 23.10 17.87
C TRP A 302 -9.64 21.61 17.58
N LEU A 303 -10.91 21.22 17.32
CA LEU A 303 -11.27 19.83 17.01
C LEU A 303 -10.87 19.48 15.58
N ALA A 304 -11.10 20.38 14.61
CA ALA A 304 -10.62 20.22 13.24
C ALA A 304 -9.09 20.08 13.20
N ALA A 305 -8.36 20.85 14.00
CA ALA A 305 -6.89 20.71 14.13
C ALA A 305 -6.49 19.33 14.69
N LEU A 306 -7.15 18.85 15.73
CA LEU A 306 -6.90 17.52 16.32
C LEU A 306 -7.18 16.40 15.31
N ILE A 307 -8.26 16.50 14.55
CA ILE A 307 -8.60 15.57 13.47
C ILE A 307 -7.54 15.63 12.36
N GLY A 308 -7.06 16.80 11.99
CA GLY A 308 -5.97 16.99 11.04
C GLY A 308 -4.68 16.26 11.46
N VAL A 309 -4.34 16.27 12.75
CA VAL A 309 -3.24 15.45 13.29
C VAL A 309 -3.51 13.96 13.11
N GLY A 310 -4.75 13.50 13.26
CA GLY A 310 -5.15 12.12 12.98
C GLY A 310 -4.93 11.72 11.52
N ILE A 311 -5.25 12.60 10.56
CA ILE A 311 -5.00 12.37 9.13
C ILE A 311 -3.49 12.37 8.83
N LEU A 312 -2.72 13.32 9.40
CA LEU A 312 -1.27 13.31 9.27
C LEU A 312 -0.63 12.06 9.86
N SER A 313 -1.23 11.48 10.91
CA SER A 313 -0.78 10.20 11.47
C SER A 313 -0.87 9.06 10.44
N ALA A 314 -1.92 9.03 9.62
CA ALA A 314 -2.06 8.05 8.55
C ALA A 314 -0.99 8.21 7.45
N VAL A 315 -0.65 9.45 7.13
CA VAL A 315 0.44 9.77 6.18
C VAL A 315 1.78 9.30 6.75
N MET A 316 2.06 9.61 8.00
CA MET A 316 3.35 9.33 8.65
C MET A 316 3.58 7.83 8.87
N SER A 317 2.57 7.09 9.36
CA SER A 317 2.68 5.64 9.64
C SER A 317 3.00 4.80 8.38
N THR A 318 2.56 5.25 7.23
CA THR A 318 2.86 4.57 5.97
C THR A 318 4.19 5.03 5.39
N ALA A 319 4.47 6.35 5.46
CA ALA A 319 5.69 6.92 4.90
C ALA A 319 6.95 6.37 5.58
N ASP A 320 6.96 6.25 6.93
CA ASP A 320 8.11 5.71 7.64
C ASP A 320 8.34 4.22 7.33
N GLY A 321 7.29 3.40 7.30
CA GLY A 321 7.38 2.01 6.88
C GLY A 321 7.96 1.85 5.46
N LEU A 322 7.52 2.69 4.49
CA LEU A 322 8.04 2.69 3.13
C LEU A 322 9.51 3.12 3.07
N VAL A 323 9.88 4.18 3.76
CA VAL A 323 11.27 4.68 3.79
C VAL A 323 12.20 3.70 4.49
N ILE A 324 11.80 3.16 5.65
CA ILE A 324 12.58 2.15 6.38
C ILE A 324 12.77 0.91 5.50
N SER A 325 11.70 0.37 4.92
CA SER A 325 11.76 -0.79 4.04
C SER A 325 12.67 -0.54 2.83
N SER A 326 12.49 0.56 2.11
CA SER A 326 13.29 0.90 0.93
C SER A 326 14.76 1.12 1.28
N SER A 327 15.06 1.81 2.39
CA SER A 327 16.44 2.04 2.84
C SER A 327 17.11 0.74 3.28
N GLN A 328 16.38 -0.20 3.90
CA GLN A 328 16.86 -1.53 4.25
C GLN A 328 17.13 -2.39 3.02
N ILE A 329 16.26 -2.35 2.02
CA ILE A 329 16.49 -3.03 0.74
C ILE A 329 17.81 -2.54 0.11
N ILE A 330 18.07 -1.24 0.08
CA ILE A 330 19.31 -0.68 -0.47
C ILE A 330 20.52 -1.09 0.39
N ALA A 331 20.44 -0.91 1.69
CA ALA A 331 21.58 -1.09 2.60
C ALA A 331 21.88 -2.56 2.92
N ASN A 332 20.83 -3.36 3.18
CA ASN A 332 21.00 -4.75 3.56
C ASN A 332 21.00 -5.69 2.34
N ASP A 333 19.98 -5.61 1.47
CA ASP A 333 19.80 -6.58 0.41
C ASP A 333 20.75 -6.33 -0.78
N LEU A 334 20.90 -5.07 -1.20
CA LEU A 334 21.78 -4.72 -2.32
C LEU A 334 23.23 -4.51 -1.89
N TYR A 335 23.51 -3.76 -0.81
CA TYR A 335 24.89 -3.53 -0.39
C TYR A 335 25.46 -4.75 0.38
N ARG A 336 24.91 -5.11 1.55
CA ARG A 336 25.48 -6.17 2.41
C ARG A 336 25.45 -7.53 1.72
N LYS A 337 24.25 -8.01 1.35
CA LYS A 337 24.05 -9.37 0.84
C LYS A 337 24.37 -9.56 -0.65
N THR A 338 24.50 -8.46 -1.41
CA THR A 338 24.87 -8.56 -2.83
C THR A 338 26.27 -8.05 -3.09
N TYR A 339 26.55 -6.77 -2.80
CA TYR A 339 27.83 -6.18 -3.16
C TYR A 339 28.98 -6.73 -2.30
N VAL A 340 28.85 -6.68 -0.95
CA VAL A 340 29.89 -7.15 -0.03
C VAL A 340 30.11 -8.66 -0.16
N ALA A 341 29.02 -9.45 -0.20
CA ALA A 341 29.10 -10.90 -0.30
C ALA A 341 29.70 -11.38 -1.63
N ARG A 342 29.28 -10.80 -2.77
CA ARG A 342 29.80 -11.21 -4.09
C ARG A 342 31.25 -10.82 -4.32
N LYS A 343 31.65 -9.63 -3.84
CA LYS A 343 33.06 -9.17 -3.95
C LYS A 343 33.97 -9.80 -2.89
N LYS A 344 33.45 -10.64 -2.00
CA LYS A 344 34.19 -11.25 -0.89
C LYS A 344 35.05 -10.25 -0.14
N ILE A 345 34.48 -9.05 0.13
CA ILE A 345 35.19 -7.95 0.76
C ILE A 345 35.49 -8.35 2.20
N ASN A 346 36.78 -8.43 2.53
CA ASN A 346 37.22 -8.81 3.86
C ASN A 346 37.12 -7.60 4.82
N MET A 347 35.95 -7.46 5.45
CA MET A 347 35.68 -6.48 6.50
C MET A 347 35.11 -7.17 7.73
N SER A 348 35.40 -6.62 8.92
CA SER A 348 34.76 -7.10 10.15
C SER A 348 33.25 -6.86 10.12
N ASP A 349 32.46 -7.73 10.74
CA ASP A 349 31.01 -7.60 10.82
C ASP A 349 30.57 -6.27 11.38
N ALA A 350 31.26 -5.76 12.41
CA ALA A 350 31.02 -4.45 12.99
C ALA A 350 31.19 -3.29 11.97
N LYS A 351 32.17 -3.40 11.07
CA LYS A 351 32.39 -2.40 10.00
C LYS A 351 31.31 -2.49 8.93
N ILE A 352 30.87 -3.70 8.59
CA ILE A 352 29.76 -3.93 7.67
C ILE A 352 28.48 -3.35 8.26
N ASP A 353 28.15 -3.63 9.52
CA ASP A 353 26.97 -3.10 10.20
C ASP A 353 26.96 -1.58 10.25
N ASN A 354 28.12 -0.96 10.56
CA ASN A 354 28.23 0.51 10.55
C ASN A 354 28.01 1.11 9.15
N ASN A 355 28.53 0.45 8.10
CA ASN A 355 28.29 0.88 6.72
C ASN A 355 26.83 0.71 6.32
N VAL A 356 26.16 -0.40 6.69
CA VAL A 356 24.73 -0.61 6.47
C VAL A 356 23.91 0.52 7.09
N LEU A 357 24.21 0.90 8.34
CA LEU A 357 23.52 2.01 9.01
C LEU A 357 23.75 3.36 8.30
N LYS A 358 24.99 3.63 7.86
CA LYS A 358 25.30 4.85 7.11
C LYS A 358 24.56 4.90 5.77
N ILE A 359 24.62 3.80 4.99
CA ILE A 359 23.95 3.70 3.70
C ILE A 359 22.44 3.84 3.90
N SER A 360 21.84 3.19 4.91
CA SER A 360 20.41 3.32 5.21
C SER A 360 20.04 4.79 5.45
N ARG A 361 20.77 5.52 6.28
CA ARG A 361 20.52 6.95 6.56
C ARG A 361 20.65 7.84 5.31
N VAL A 362 21.70 7.64 4.53
CA VAL A 362 21.91 8.39 3.28
C VAL A 362 20.78 8.08 2.29
N SER A 363 20.43 6.80 2.13
CA SER A 363 19.31 6.38 1.27
C SER A 363 17.99 7.01 1.69
N THR A 364 17.70 7.11 3.00
CA THR A 364 16.51 7.79 3.53
C THR A 364 16.42 9.23 3.02
N VAL A 365 17.53 9.99 3.14
CA VAL A 365 17.56 11.40 2.68
C VAL A 365 17.37 11.48 1.16
N VAL A 366 18.11 10.67 0.40
CA VAL A 366 18.04 10.67 -1.07
C VAL A 366 16.63 10.28 -1.55
N ILE A 367 16.04 9.25 -0.97
CA ILE A 367 14.68 8.79 -1.28
C ILE A 367 13.67 9.91 -1.06
N LEU A 368 13.66 10.53 0.12
CA LEU A 368 12.69 11.58 0.47
C LEU A 368 12.82 12.81 -0.44
N ILE A 369 14.04 13.27 -0.71
CA ILE A 369 14.27 14.41 -1.61
C ILE A 369 13.82 14.08 -3.04
N SER A 370 14.17 12.89 -3.55
CA SER A 370 13.76 12.46 -4.89
C SER A 370 12.24 12.36 -5.01
N CYS A 371 11.58 11.74 -4.02
CA CYS A 371 10.13 11.63 -4.00
C CYS A 371 9.44 13.00 -3.88
N ALA A 372 10.00 13.94 -3.12
CA ALA A 372 9.49 15.30 -3.02
C ALA A 372 9.55 16.05 -4.37
N PHE A 373 10.64 15.86 -5.11
CA PHE A 373 10.75 16.42 -6.46
C PHE A 373 9.66 15.90 -7.40
N PHE A 374 9.43 14.59 -7.42
CA PHE A 374 8.37 13.99 -8.25
C PHE A 374 6.96 14.30 -7.75
N ALA A 375 6.77 14.52 -6.44
CA ALA A 375 5.47 14.87 -5.87
C ALA A 375 4.90 16.16 -6.46
N GLN A 376 5.76 17.14 -6.83
CA GLN A 376 5.33 18.38 -7.46
C GLN A 376 4.55 18.15 -8.76
N ALA A 377 4.95 17.15 -9.56
CA ALA A 377 4.27 16.85 -10.83
C ALA A 377 2.92 16.12 -10.63
N LEU A 378 2.69 15.53 -9.47
CA LEU A 378 1.52 14.68 -9.19
C LEU A 378 0.52 15.30 -8.22
N ILE A 379 0.71 16.55 -7.84
CA ILE A 379 -0.01 17.24 -6.75
C ILE A 379 -1.53 17.31 -6.96
N ASN A 380 -1.98 17.37 -8.22
CA ASN A 380 -3.38 17.48 -8.59
C ASN A 380 -4.02 16.11 -8.94
N LYS A 381 -3.29 15.01 -8.79
CA LYS A 381 -3.82 13.67 -9.02
C LYS A 381 -4.46 13.12 -7.75
N ASN A 382 -5.44 12.23 -7.90
CA ASN A 382 -6.00 11.51 -6.76
C ASN A 382 -4.91 10.69 -6.06
N VAL A 383 -4.79 10.86 -4.75
CA VAL A 383 -3.74 10.20 -3.94
C VAL A 383 -3.82 8.67 -4.03
N ALA A 384 -5.04 8.09 -4.02
CA ALA A 384 -5.18 6.65 -4.13
C ALA A 384 -4.63 6.12 -5.47
N LEU A 385 -4.84 6.87 -6.58
CA LEU A 385 -4.34 6.46 -7.90
C LEU A 385 -2.82 6.61 -8.01
N ILE A 386 -2.21 7.64 -7.39
CA ILE A 386 -0.74 7.76 -7.31
C ILE A 386 -0.15 6.54 -6.61
N VAL A 387 -0.74 6.15 -5.49
CA VAL A 387 -0.31 4.98 -4.72
C VAL A 387 -0.37 3.71 -5.57
N TRP A 388 -1.39 3.56 -6.40
CA TRP A 388 -1.56 2.40 -7.27
C TRP A 388 -0.46 2.24 -8.33
N ILE A 389 0.16 3.32 -8.79
CA ILE A 389 1.34 3.22 -9.68
C ILE A 389 2.47 2.43 -8.98
N GLY A 390 2.66 2.67 -7.68
CA GLY A 390 3.69 1.99 -6.89
C GLY A 390 3.34 0.56 -6.51
N ILE A 391 2.10 0.30 -6.10
CA ILE A 391 1.74 -1.00 -5.53
C ILE A 391 1.23 -2.00 -6.57
N GLY A 392 0.53 -1.54 -7.61
CA GLY A 392 -0.14 -2.41 -8.58
C GLY A 392 0.80 -3.38 -9.29
N GLY A 393 1.95 -2.89 -9.77
CA GLY A 393 2.97 -3.73 -10.40
C GLY A 393 3.58 -4.77 -9.46
N MET A 394 3.81 -4.38 -8.19
CA MET A 394 4.33 -5.32 -7.18
C MET A 394 3.32 -6.39 -6.83
N MET A 395 2.04 -6.04 -6.68
CA MET A 395 0.98 -7.01 -6.41
C MET A 395 0.83 -7.98 -7.57
N ALA A 396 0.80 -7.48 -8.80
CA ALA A 396 0.79 -8.32 -9.99
C ALA A 396 1.98 -9.30 -10.03
N ALA A 397 3.18 -8.84 -9.70
CA ALA A 397 4.38 -9.68 -9.66
C ALA A 397 4.32 -10.75 -8.56
N PHE A 398 3.77 -10.43 -7.38
CA PHE A 398 3.81 -11.29 -6.20
C PHE A 398 2.77 -12.42 -6.23
N SER A 399 1.70 -12.30 -7.01
CA SER A 399 0.59 -13.27 -7.02
C SER A 399 1.05 -14.69 -7.34
N GLY A 400 1.91 -14.90 -8.33
CA GLY A 400 2.49 -16.22 -8.60
C GLY A 400 3.48 -16.68 -7.53
N PRO A 401 4.63 -16.00 -7.38
CA PRO A 401 5.71 -16.47 -6.52
C PRO A 401 5.38 -16.44 -5.02
N LEU A 402 4.64 -15.46 -4.54
CA LEU A 402 4.36 -15.32 -3.12
C LEU A 402 3.05 -16.02 -2.73
N ILE A 403 1.94 -15.73 -3.41
CA ILE A 403 0.62 -16.30 -3.05
C ILE A 403 0.55 -17.77 -3.46
N ILE A 404 0.77 -18.10 -4.75
CA ILE A 404 0.80 -19.50 -5.20
C ILE A 404 1.97 -20.23 -4.58
N GLY A 405 3.12 -19.56 -4.38
CA GLY A 405 4.28 -20.11 -3.69
C GLY A 405 4.03 -20.51 -2.24
N ALA A 406 3.05 -19.88 -1.57
CA ALA A 406 2.61 -20.28 -0.23
C ALA A 406 1.64 -21.48 -0.25
N LEU A 407 0.83 -21.61 -1.29
CA LEU A 407 -0.17 -22.67 -1.44
C LEU A 407 0.41 -23.94 -2.05
N TRP A 408 1.39 -23.83 -2.92
CA TRP A 408 1.88 -24.95 -3.71
C TRP A 408 3.41 -25.12 -3.61
N ARG A 409 3.84 -26.27 -3.03
CA ARG A 409 5.25 -26.65 -2.90
C ARG A 409 5.97 -26.79 -4.25
N GLY A 410 5.22 -27.05 -5.33
CA GLY A 410 5.75 -27.32 -6.67
C GLY A 410 6.27 -26.09 -7.42
N VAL A 411 6.12 -24.88 -6.89
CA VAL A 411 6.67 -23.67 -7.52
C VAL A 411 8.19 -23.74 -7.52
N THR A 412 8.75 -23.57 -8.73
CA THR A 412 10.20 -23.67 -8.96
C THR A 412 10.84 -22.27 -9.03
N ARG A 413 12.19 -22.25 -8.99
CA ARG A 413 12.96 -21.01 -9.17
C ARG A 413 12.64 -20.33 -10.49
N ARG A 414 12.60 -21.10 -11.61
CA ARG A 414 12.28 -20.55 -12.94
C ARG A 414 10.84 -20.06 -13.04
N GLY A 415 9.90 -20.81 -12.42
CA GLY A 415 8.50 -20.37 -12.33
C GLY A 415 8.34 -19.07 -11.56
N ALA A 416 9.06 -18.89 -10.46
CA ALA A 416 9.04 -17.65 -9.71
C ALA A 416 9.58 -16.46 -10.50
N TYR A 417 10.68 -16.63 -11.25
CA TYR A 417 11.17 -15.58 -12.16
C TYR A 417 10.13 -15.22 -13.23
N ALA A 418 9.54 -16.24 -13.87
CA ALA A 418 8.52 -16.01 -14.90
C ALA A 418 7.34 -15.20 -14.36
N GLY A 419 6.82 -15.58 -13.19
CA GLY A 419 5.70 -14.86 -12.55
C GLY A 419 6.04 -13.43 -12.17
N LEU A 420 7.21 -13.20 -11.54
CA LEU A 420 7.66 -11.85 -11.17
C LEU A 420 7.72 -10.92 -12.39
N ILE A 421 8.40 -11.35 -13.44
CA ILE A 421 8.64 -10.52 -14.63
C ILE A 421 7.35 -10.31 -15.43
N SER A 422 6.61 -11.39 -15.68
CA SER A 422 5.39 -11.30 -16.50
C SER A 422 4.27 -10.53 -15.82
N GLY A 423 4.08 -10.72 -14.50
CA GLY A 423 3.06 -9.99 -13.75
C GLY A 423 3.30 -8.48 -13.74
N MET A 424 4.50 -8.06 -13.34
CA MET A 424 4.86 -6.63 -13.37
C MET A 424 4.85 -6.07 -14.79
N GLY A 425 5.39 -6.82 -15.76
CA GLY A 425 5.41 -6.40 -17.17
C GLY A 425 4.00 -6.17 -17.72
N THR A 426 3.06 -7.08 -17.43
CA THR A 426 1.66 -6.93 -17.84
C THR A 426 1.03 -5.68 -17.23
N PHE A 427 1.21 -5.45 -15.92
CA PHE A 427 0.72 -4.23 -15.26
C PHE A 427 1.27 -2.98 -15.93
N ILE A 428 2.59 -2.90 -16.16
CA ILE A 428 3.22 -1.73 -16.77
C ILE A 428 2.68 -1.50 -18.19
N ILE A 429 2.63 -2.56 -19.00
CA ILE A 429 2.16 -2.46 -20.41
C ILE A 429 0.72 -1.93 -20.47
N LEU A 430 -0.17 -2.45 -19.61
CA LEU A 430 -1.56 -2.05 -19.63
C LEU A 430 -1.77 -0.66 -19.00
N HIS A 431 -1.25 -0.43 -17.81
CA HIS A 431 -1.51 0.81 -17.06
C HIS A 431 -0.80 2.02 -17.66
N ALA A 432 0.39 1.85 -18.22
CA ALA A 432 1.07 2.89 -18.99
C ALA A 432 0.56 3.00 -20.43
N GLN A 433 -0.46 2.22 -20.81
CA GLN A 433 -1.11 2.24 -22.13
C GLN A 433 -0.11 2.08 -23.30
N LEU A 434 0.83 1.14 -23.15
CA LEU A 434 1.87 0.90 -24.14
C LEU A 434 1.42 0.02 -25.32
N LEU A 435 0.17 -0.48 -25.33
CA LEU A 435 -0.38 -1.24 -26.44
C LEU A 435 -0.87 -0.29 -27.54
N ASP A 436 -0.26 -0.38 -28.72
CA ASP A 436 -0.72 0.35 -29.88
C ASP A 436 -1.77 -0.49 -30.64
N PRO A 437 -3.01 0.01 -30.84
CA PRO A 437 -4.03 -0.68 -31.62
C PRO A 437 -3.58 -1.08 -33.02
N LEU A 438 -2.71 -0.28 -33.64
CA LEU A 438 -2.20 -0.51 -34.99
C LEU A 438 -1.38 -1.79 -35.13
N TRP A 439 -0.79 -2.29 -34.04
CA TRP A 439 -0.01 -3.55 -34.09
C TRP A 439 -0.88 -4.79 -34.33
N PHE A 440 -2.19 -4.67 -34.20
CA PHE A 440 -3.13 -5.80 -34.19
C PHE A 440 -4.21 -5.74 -35.29
N GLU A 441 -3.98 -4.97 -36.35
CA GLU A 441 -4.98 -4.74 -37.40
C GLU A 441 -5.33 -5.98 -38.25
N TYR A 442 -4.54 -7.05 -38.17
CA TYR A 442 -4.63 -8.20 -39.09
C TYR A 442 -5.69 -9.24 -38.74
N SER A 443 -6.35 -9.17 -37.59
CA SER A 443 -7.35 -10.16 -37.16
C SER A 443 -8.42 -9.52 -36.28
N SER A 444 -9.71 -9.66 -36.69
CA SER A 444 -10.84 -9.12 -35.93
C SER A 444 -10.96 -9.67 -34.50
N GLY A 445 -10.62 -10.94 -34.28
CA GLY A 445 -10.63 -11.53 -32.95
C GLY A 445 -9.54 -10.94 -32.06
N VAL A 446 -8.33 -10.73 -32.59
CA VAL A 446 -7.23 -10.11 -31.84
C VAL A 446 -7.55 -8.65 -31.56
N GLN A 447 -8.12 -7.90 -32.52
CA GLN A 447 -8.54 -6.51 -32.31
C GLN A 447 -9.56 -6.36 -31.17
N ASN A 448 -10.54 -7.28 -31.07
CA ASN A 448 -11.51 -7.24 -29.98
C ASN A 448 -10.86 -7.45 -28.61
N ILE A 449 -9.93 -8.40 -28.49
CA ILE A 449 -9.23 -8.69 -27.24
C ILE A 449 -8.29 -7.51 -26.86
N THR A 450 -7.49 -7.04 -27.82
CA THR A 450 -6.57 -5.93 -27.56
C THR A 450 -7.31 -4.62 -27.31
N GLY A 451 -8.40 -4.34 -28.02
CA GLY A 451 -9.26 -3.20 -27.74
C GLY A 451 -9.88 -3.25 -26.33
N TRP A 452 -10.29 -4.45 -25.89
CA TRP A 452 -10.77 -4.62 -24.51
C TRP A 452 -9.63 -4.41 -23.50
N LEU A 453 -8.42 -4.94 -23.73
CA LEU A 453 -7.27 -4.74 -22.85
C LEU A 453 -6.86 -3.26 -22.76
N ILE A 454 -6.83 -2.54 -23.86
CA ILE A 454 -6.52 -1.11 -23.89
C ILE A 454 -7.52 -0.31 -23.05
N LYS A 455 -8.80 -0.65 -23.12
CA LYS A 455 -9.86 -0.03 -22.30
C LYS A 455 -9.67 -0.25 -20.78
N GLN A 456 -8.88 -1.27 -20.37
CA GLN A 456 -8.56 -1.48 -18.95
C GLN A 456 -7.47 -0.53 -18.44
N GLY A 457 -6.64 0.06 -19.30
CA GLY A 457 -5.49 0.90 -18.91
C GLY A 457 -5.79 1.97 -17.84
N PRO A 458 -6.89 2.73 -17.94
CA PRO A 458 -7.28 3.71 -16.92
C PRO A 458 -7.66 3.12 -15.56
N ASN A 459 -7.99 1.82 -15.48
CA ASN A 459 -8.34 1.13 -14.25
C ASN A 459 -7.14 0.36 -13.68
N PRO A 460 -6.42 0.89 -12.67
CA PRO A 460 -5.24 0.23 -12.12
C PRO A 460 -5.58 -1.11 -11.45
N PHE A 461 -6.79 -1.30 -10.91
CA PHE A 461 -7.23 -2.56 -10.30
C PHE A 461 -7.33 -3.65 -11.36
N ALA A 462 -7.94 -3.34 -12.51
CA ALA A 462 -8.05 -4.27 -13.63
C ALA A 462 -6.66 -4.62 -14.21
N CYS A 463 -5.78 -3.63 -14.39
CA CYS A 463 -4.41 -3.85 -14.84
C CYS A 463 -3.62 -4.76 -13.88
N THR A 464 -3.77 -4.55 -12.57
CA THR A 464 -3.14 -5.38 -11.55
C THR A 464 -3.66 -6.80 -11.60
N PHE A 465 -4.98 -6.99 -11.60
CA PHE A 465 -5.59 -8.33 -11.63
C PHE A 465 -5.21 -9.11 -12.90
N LEU A 466 -5.21 -8.47 -14.06
CA LEU A 466 -4.73 -9.10 -15.30
C LEU A 466 -3.25 -9.50 -15.20
N GLY A 467 -2.42 -8.65 -14.61
CA GLY A 467 -1.03 -8.97 -14.31
C GLY A 467 -0.90 -10.14 -13.32
N GLU A 468 -1.76 -10.24 -12.32
CA GLU A 468 -1.81 -11.35 -11.38
C GLU A 468 -2.18 -12.68 -12.07
N ILE A 469 -3.18 -12.67 -12.95
CA ILE A 469 -3.55 -13.84 -13.76
C ILE A 469 -2.34 -14.32 -14.57
N VAL A 470 -1.65 -13.40 -15.25
CA VAL A 470 -0.46 -13.73 -16.05
C VAL A 470 0.68 -14.24 -15.16
N SER A 471 0.91 -13.61 -13.99
CA SER A 471 1.90 -14.06 -13.01
C SER A 471 1.63 -15.49 -12.51
N VAL A 472 0.40 -15.76 -12.10
CA VAL A 472 -0.03 -17.08 -11.63
C VAL A 472 0.11 -18.13 -12.72
N PHE A 473 -0.42 -17.84 -13.90
CA PHE A 473 -0.37 -18.76 -15.03
C PHE A 473 1.07 -19.11 -15.43
N THR A 474 1.93 -18.11 -15.61
CA THR A 474 3.33 -18.31 -16.00
C THR A 474 4.13 -19.00 -14.90
N THR A 475 3.87 -18.66 -13.62
CA THR A 475 4.48 -19.35 -12.48
C THR A 475 4.16 -20.84 -12.51
N ILE A 476 2.89 -21.21 -12.68
CA ILE A 476 2.45 -22.62 -12.70
C ILE A 476 3.00 -23.32 -13.93
N LEU A 477 2.83 -22.73 -15.11
CA LEU A 477 3.24 -23.31 -16.39
C LEU A 477 4.74 -23.62 -16.39
N VAL A 478 5.57 -22.60 -16.10
CA VAL A 478 7.04 -22.76 -16.10
C VAL A 478 7.49 -23.71 -15.00
N SER A 479 6.81 -23.73 -13.84
CA SER A 479 7.14 -24.65 -12.75
C SER A 479 6.87 -26.13 -13.11
N LYS A 480 5.88 -26.41 -13.96
CA LYS A 480 5.62 -27.79 -14.42
C LYS A 480 6.75 -28.33 -15.31
N PHE A 481 7.39 -27.46 -16.09
CA PHE A 481 8.42 -27.84 -17.06
C PHE A 481 9.86 -27.51 -16.61
N SER A 482 10.07 -27.15 -15.35
CA SER A 482 11.40 -26.80 -14.85
C SER A 482 11.82 -27.67 -13.65
N ALA A 483 13.15 -27.69 -13.39
CA ALA A 483 13.72 -28.45 -12.30
C ALA A 483 13.11 -28.07 -10.95
N LYS A 484 12.68 -29.06 -10.18
CA LYS A 484 12.09 -28.88 -8.85
C LYS A 484 13.15 -28.45 -7.84
N LEU A 485 12.71 -27.76 -6.79
CA LEU A 485 13.55 -27.49 -5.63
C LEU A 485 13.83 -28.80 -4.86
N PRO A 486 14.98 -28.90 -4.15
CA PRO A 486 15.30 -30.05 -3.32
C PRO A 486 14.20 -30.32 -2.27
N ARG A 487 13.83 -31.59 -2.09
CA ARG A 487 12.79 -31.99 -1.12
C ARG A 487 13.15 -31.57 0.31
N GLU A 488 14.39 -31.81 0.71
CA GLU A 488 14.90 -31.42 2.02
C GLU A 488 14.69 -29.92 2.30
N HIS A 489 14.94 -29.05 1.30
CA HIS A 489 14.70 -27.63 1.41
C HIS A 489 13.21 -27.29 1.58
N LEU A 490 12.34 -27.94 0.79
CA LEU A 490 10.89 -27.74 0.89
C LEU A 490 10.34 -28.21 2.26
N ASP A 491 10.80 -29.34 2.79
CA ASP A 491 10.39 -29.86 4.10
C ASP A 491 10.85 -28.94 5.26
N GLN A 492 11.91 -28.20 5.04
CA GLN A 492 12.34 -27.17 5.99
C GLN A 492 11.42 -25.96 6.02
N MET A 493 10.71 -25.67 4.96
CA MET A 493 9.87 -24.45 4.84
C MET A 493 8.41 -24.72 5.18
N PHE A 494 7.84 -25.82 4.69
CA PHE A 494 6.43 -26.18 4.87
C PHE A 494 6.19 -27.09 6.07
#